data_985ad7f49df70bb7c67cefafba48e629
#
_entry.id   985ad7f49df70bb7c67cefafba48e629
#
_cell.length_a   1.000
_cell.length_b   1.000
_cell.length_c   1.000
_cell.angle_alpha   90.00
_cell.angle_beta   90.00
_cell.angle_gamma   90.00
#
_symmetry.space_group_name_H-M   'P 1'
#
loop_
_entity.id
_entity.type
_entity.pdbx_description
1 polymer ?
#
loop_
_entity_poly.entity_id
_entity_poly.type
_entity_poly.pdbx_seq_one_letter_code
_entity_poly.pdbx_strand_id
1 'polypeptide(L)'
;MFKRVVVGVSGGVDSAVTAYMLKQKGFDVRGAFMKNWDLIDESGYCSGEQDWLDAQKLCRQLRIPLEETNFVKDYWLEVFGSFLKDYEKGVTPNPDILCNRHIKFNLFYKYAREKMGADAIATGHYARTNFGPFLEQYDDRAPIRLLAGVDDIKDQTFFLSQISADALRRTMFPIGAMTKAQVKRYAADVGLEAFARKKESMGICFVGKRSFQDFIGEYIETKPGDFVDFDTGKVVGMHKGLHHWTVGQKAKIGGCLQPYFVFQKDVDRNVIFVVSGTDHPLLVTDMVYVENPVWINKPERLSDGVLRCLFRFQHTKPLVHCSLIESSEDGSRMFVKLDEPLRAITPGQYAVFYKDEECFGSARIVKPGPSIVYCQR
;
A
#
# COMPACT_ATOMS: atom_id res chain seq x y z
N MET A 1 -13.90 21.27 18.75
CA MET A 1 -14.69 21.04 17.51
C MET A 1 -13.81 21.39 16.33
N PHE A 2 -13.65 20.49 15.35
CA PHE A 2 -12.84 20.71 14.16
C PHE A 2 -13.48 21.79 13.28
N LYS A 3 -12.74 22.82 12.89
CA LYS A 3 -13.22 23.91 12.03
C LYS A 3 -12.48 23.92 10.69
N ARG A 4 -11.13 23.96 10.74
CA ARG A 4 -10.27 23.99 9.55
C ARG A 4 -9.81 22.60 9.18
N VAL A 5 -10.09 22.19 7.94
CA VAL A 5 -9.70 20.90 7.40
C VAL A 5 -8.86 21.12 6.15
N VAL A 6 -7.65 20.53 6.13
CA VAL A 6 -6.80 20.52 4.94
C VAL A 6 -7.00 19.19 4.21
N VAL A 7 -7.48 19.28 2.97
CA VAL A 7 -7.70 18.09 2.13
C VAL A 7 -6.54 17.88 1.17
N GLY A 8 -6.01 16.66 1.14
CA GLY A 8 -5.04 16.25 0.13
C GLY A 8 -5.73 16.09 -1.23
N VAL A 9 -5.40 16.98 -2.18
CA VAL A 9 -6.02 17.00 -3.52
C VAL A 9 -5.05 16.40 -4.52
N SER A 10 -5.48 15.34 -5.22
CA SER A 10 -4.65 14.61 -6.21
C SER A 10 -5.12 14.81 -7.66
N GLY A 11 -6.09 15.70 -7.92
CA GLY A 11 -6.71 15.84 -9.23
C GLY A 11 -7.61 14.67 -9.66
N GLY A 12 -7.83 13.68 -8.81
CA GLY A 12 -8.73 12.55 -9.02
C GLY A 12 -10.13 12.76 -8.41
N VAL A 13 -11.09 11.93 -8.85
CA VAL A 13 -12.51 12.02 -8.42
C VAL A 13 -12.68 11.85 -6.91
N ASP A 14 -11.90 10.99 -6.28
CA ASP A 14 -12.02 10.66 -4.85
C ASP A 14 -11.69 11.88 -3.97
N SER A 15 -10.57 12.54 -4.26
CA SER A 15 -10.20 13.79 -3.56
C SER A 15 -11.14 14.95 -3.90
N ALA A 16 -11.70 14.97 -5.12
CA ALA A 16 -12.65 15.99 -5.54
C ALA A 16 -13.97 15.88 -4.76
N VAL A 17 -14.52 14.68 -4.65
CA VAL A 17 -15.74 14.44 -3.86
C VAL A 17 -15.49 14.70 -2.38
N THR A 18 -14.34 14.27 -1.85
CA THR A 18 -13.94 14.54 -0.47
C THR A 18 -13.94 16.04 -0.17
N ALA A 19 -13.29 16.86 -1.01
CA ALA A 19 -13.26 18.32 -0.84
C ALA A 19 -14.65 18.96 -0.92
N TYR A 20 -15.48 18.49 -1.86
CA TYR A 20 -16.86 18.96 -1.99
C TYR A 20 -17.69 18.65 -0.76
N MET A 21 -17.67 17.40 -0.25
CA MET A 21 -18.43 16.97 0.92
C MET A 21 -18.04 17.77 2.18
N LEU A 22 -16.75 18.01 2.39
CA LEU A 22 -16.25 18.83 3.50
C LEU A 22 -16.81 20.26 3.42
N LYS A 23 -16.79 20.86 2.23
CA LYS A 23 -17.33 22.20 2.02
C LYS A 23 -18.83 22.26 2.29
N GLN A 24 -19.61 21.26 1.82
CA GLN A 24 -21.05 21.16 2.08
C GLN A 24 -21.37 21.01 3.58
N LYS A 25 -20.50 20.39 4.34
CA LYS A 25 -20.59 20.27 5.80
C LYS A 25 -20.25 21.58 6.54
N GLY A 26 -19.77 22.61 5.83
CA GLY A 26 -19.48 23.92 6.40
C GLY A 26 -18.10 24.07 7.05
N PHE A 27 -17.14 23.16 6.74
CA PHE A 27 -15.77 23.32 7.21
C PHE A 27 -15.04 24.46 6.46
N ASP A 28 -14.07 25.11 7.15
CA ASP A 28 -13.03 25.94 6.50
C ASP A 28 -12.07 25.00 5.77
N VAL A 29 -12.37 24.71 4.48
CA VAL A 29 -11.61 23.73 3.68
C VAL A 29 -10.49 24.43 2.94
N ARG A 30 -9.28 23.87 3.04
CA ARG A 30 -8.12 24.24 2.24
C ARG A 30 -7.59 23.00 1.50
N GLY A 31 -7.24 23.17 0.24
CA GLY A 31 -6.60 22.13 -0.56
C GLY A 31 -5.09 22.15 -0.37
N ALA A 32 -4.47 20.99 -0.35
CA ALA A 32 -3.02 20.84 -0.47
C ALA A 32 -2.71 19.80 -1.56
N PHE A 33 -1.88 20.19 -2.51
CA PHE A 33 -1.36 19.29 -3.53
C PHE A 33 0.05 18.87 -3.14
N MET A 34 0.27 17.57 -3.00
CA MET A 34 1.57 17.01 -2.61
C MET A 34 2.40 16.71 -3.85
N LYS A 35 3.43 17.51 -4.11
CA LYS A 35 4.43 17.21 -5.14
C LYS A 35 5.46 16.25 -4.54
N ASN A 36 5.30 14.95 -4.87
CA ASN A 36 6.15 13.87 -4.38
C ASN A 36 7.20 13.42 -5.40
N TRP A 37 7.03 13.78 -6.66
CA TRP A 37 7.87 13.37 -7.78
C TRP A 37 7.93 14.48 -8.83
N ASP A 38 9.07 14.69 -9.46
CA ASP A 38 9.26 15.77 -10.42
C ASP A 38 10.07 15.37 -11.67
N LEU A 39 10.35 14.09 -11.86
CA LEU A 39 11.02 13.63 -13.06
C LEU A 39 10.09 13.76 -14.28
N ILE A 40 10.61 14.45 -15.28
CA ILE A 40 10.01 14.56 -16.60
C ILE A 40 10.42 13.31 -17.38
N ASP A 41 9.48 12.62 -18.03
CA ASP A 41 9.80 11.50 -18.90
C ASP A 41 10.53 11.98 -20.20
N GLU A 42 11.05 11.04 -21.00
CA GLU A 42 11.77 11.35 -22.24
C GLU A 42 10.93 12.14 -23.26
N SER A 43 9.60 12.12 -23.11
CA SER A 43 8.67 12.91 -23.93
C SER A 43 8.45 14.34 -23.43
N GLY A 44 9.08 14.72 -22.33
CA GLY A 44 8.87 16.02 -21.69
C GLY A 44 7.57 16.11 -20.87
N TYR A 45 6.90 14.98 -20.62
CA TYR A 45 5.63 14.91 -19.89
C TYR A 45 5.86 14.56 -18.42
N CYS A 46 5.36 15.39 -17.52
CA CYS A 46 5.26 15.10 -16.10
C CYS A 46 3.82 14.75 -15.74
N SER A 47 3.56 13.53 -15.29
CA SER A 47 2.21 13.13 -14.87
C SER A 47 1.67 13.98 -13.71
N GLY A 48 2.55 14.48 -12.87
CA GLY A 48 2.22 15.38 -11.76
C GLY A 48 1.73 16.75 -12.21
N GLU A 49 2.14 17.25 -13.39
CA GLU A 49 1.71 18.55 -13.90
C GLU A 49 0.22 18.56 -14.27
N GLN A 50 -0.26 17.53 -14.95
CA GLN A 50 -1.68 17.41 -15.26
C GLN A 50 -2.53 17.27 -13.99
N ASP A 51 -2.06 16.50 -13.01
CA ASP A 51 -2.76 16.35 -11.73
C ASP A 51 -2.78 17.66 -10.93
N TRP A 52 -1.72 18.47 -11.02
CA TRP A 52 -1.69 19.82 -10.46
C TRP A 52 -2.70 20.76 -11.14
N LEU A 53 -2.77 20.77 -12.46
CA LEU A 53 -3.76 21.57 -13.21
C LEU A 53 -5.19 21.16 -12.84
N ASP A 54 -5.46 19.86 -12.72
CA ASP A 54 -6.76 19.35 -12.29
C ASP A 54 -7.08 19.75 -10.85
N ALA A 55 -6.11 19.69 -9.94
CA ALA A 55 -6.27 20.16 -8.56
C ALA A 55 -6.61 21.67 -8.51
N GLN A 56 -5.92 22.49 -9.31
CA GLN A 56 -6.23 23.91 -9.43
C GLN A 56 -7.64 24.17 -9.96
N LYS A 57 -8.05 23.41 -11.00
CA LYS A 57 -9.40 23.52 -11.59
C LYS A 57 -10.46 23.19 -10.54
N LEU A 58 -10.28 22.09 -9.79
CA LEU A 58 -11.17 21.69 -8.71
C LEU A 58 -11.29 22.77 -7.65
N CYS A 59 -10.17 23.24 -7.13
CA CYS A 59 -10.16 24.21 -6.04
C CYS A 59 -10.76 25.56 -6.45
N ARG A 60 -10.53 26.00 -7.70
CA ARG A 60 -11.21 27.18 -8.28
C ARG A 60 -12.73 26.98 -8.36
N GLN A 61 -13.19 25.83 -8.87
CA GLN A 61 -14.61 25.50 -8.97
C GLN A 61 -15.28 25.46 -7.60
N LEU A 62 -14.59 24.88 -6.61
CA LEU A 62 -15.10 24.81 -5.25
C LEU A 62 -14.85 26.08 -4.43
N ARG A 63 -14.13 27.08 -4.96
CA ARG A 63 -13.74 28.32 -4.26
C ARG A 63 -13.07 28.01 -2.91
N ILE A 64 -12.08 27.11 -2.92
CA ILE A 64 -11.23 26.79 -1.77
C ILE A 64 -9.77 27.16 -2.09
N PRO A 65 -9.01 27.70 -1.14
CA PRO A 65 -7.58 27.96 -1.33
C PRO A 65 -6.84 26.65 -1.61
N LEU A 66 -5.85 26.71 -2.50
CA LEU A 66 -4.98 25.56 -2.80
C LEU A 66 -3.50 25.95 -2.59
N GLU A 67 -2.77 25.10 -1.92
CA GLU A 67 -1.34 25.24 -1.70
C GLU A 67 -0.61 24.02 -2.27
N GLU A 68 0.53 24.25 -2.94
CA GLU A 68 1.44 23.19 -3.36
C GLU A 68 2.46 22.92 -2.27
N THR A 69 2.60 21.66 -1.87
CA THR A 69 3.60 21.22 -0.89
C THR A 69 4.62 20.32 -1.56
N ASN A 70 5.91 20.64 -1.39
CA ASN A 70 6.99 19.89 -2.05
C ASN A 70 7.62 18.90 -1.07
N PHE A 71 7.39 17.62 -1.29
CA PHE A 71 7.97 16.49 -0.54
C PHE A 71 8.88 15.60 -1.40
N VAL A 72 9.35 16.10 -2.56
CA VAL A 72 10.18 15.31 -3.50
C VAL A 72 11.40 14.73 -2.80
N LYS A 73 12.13 15.54 -2.04
CA LYS A 73 13.33 15.07 -1.32
C LYS A 73 13.01 13.99 -0.29
N ASP A 74 11.95 14.21 0.49
CA ASP A 74 11.54 13.27 1.54
C ASP A 74 11.03 11.96 0.91
N TYR A 75 10.29 12.05 -0.19
CA TYR A 75 9.82 10.89 -0.94
C TYR A 75 10.99 10.05 -1.49
N TRP A 76 12.03 10.71 -2.02
CA TRP A 76 13.25 10.03 -2.46
C TRP A 76 13.94 9.28 -1.32
N LEU A 77 14.07 9.89 -0.16
CA LEU A 77 14.76 9.30 0.99
C LEU A 77 13.96 8.16 1.64
N GLU A 78 12.68 8.40 1.93
CA GLU A 78 11.87 7.52 2.77
C GLU A 78 11.14 6.42 1.97
N VAL A 79 10.77 6.70 0.72
CA VAL A 79 9.98 5.78 -0.10
C VAL A 79 10.82 5.15 -1.21
N PHE A 80 11.36 5.99 -2.10
CA PHE A 80 12.02 5.50 -3.31
C PHE A 80 13.39 4.86 -3.03
N GLY A 81 14.20 5.46 -2.17
CA GLY A 81 15.49 4.88 -1.77
C GLY A 81 15.33 3.52 -1.07
N SER A 82 14.32 3.37 -0.22
CA SER A 82 13.97 2.09 0.40
C SER A 82 13.50 1.06 -0.62
N PHE A 83 12.69 1.51 -1.59
CA PHE A 83 12.20 0.70 -2.70
C PHE A 83 13.34 0.14 -3.56
N LEU A 84 14.34 0.96 -3.93
CA LEU A 84 15.51 0.50 -4.70
C LEU A 84 16.34 -0.51 -3.91
N LYS A 85 16.67 -0.21 -2.64
CA LYS A 85 17.42 -1.12 -1.75
C LYS A 85 16.75 -2.48 -1.59
N ASP A 86 15.43 -2.52 -1.57
CA ASP A 86 14.67 -3.76 -1.48
C ASP A 86 14.82 -4.59 -2.76
N TYR A 87 14.71 -3.98 -3.93
CA TYR A 87 14.92 -4.68 -5.19
C TYR A 87 16.36 -5.18 -5.35
N GLU A 88 17.36 -4.41 -4.92
CA GLU A 88 18.75 -4.85 -4.89
C GLU A 88 18.95 -6.09 -4.01
N LYS A 89 18.21 -6.20 -2.91
CA LYS A 89 18.19 -7.38 -2.03
C LYS A 89 17.30 -8.53 -2.55
N GLY A 90 16.77 -8.42 -3.75
CA GLY A 90 15.92 -9.44 -4.36
C GLY A 90 14.50 -9.54 -3.78
N VAL A 91 14.10 -8.67 -2.85
CA VAL A 91 12.74 -8.63 -2.29
C VAL A 91 11.81 -7.73 -3.10
N THR A 92 10.51 -7.84 -2.91
CA THR A 92 9.51 -7.06 -3.64
C THR A 92 8.87 -6.04 -2.69
N PRO A 93 9.22 -4.74 -2.76
CA PRO A 93 8.72 -3.72 -1.86
C PRO A 93 7.26 -3.33 -2.11
N ASN A 94 6.67 -2.59 -1.17
CA ASN A 94 5.37 -1.95 -1.32
C ASN A 94 5.49 -0.44 -1.03
N PRO A 95 5.72 0.39 -2.06
CA PRO A 95 5.93 1.83 -1.89
C PRO A 95 4.67 2.57 -1.44
N ASP A 96 3.46 2.05 -1.69
CA ASP A 96 2.22 2.72 -1.30
C ASP A 96 2.04 2.74 0.22
N ILE A 97 2.40 1.65 0.92
CA ILE A 97 2.40 1.61 2.39
C ILE A 97 3.40 2.63 2.94
N LEU A 98 4.61 2.68 2.37
CA LEU A 98 5.64 3.64 2.80
C LEU A 98 5.23 5.09 2.51
N CYS A 99 4.63 5.36 1.36
CA CYS A 99 4.09 6.68 1.02
C CYS A 99 3.02 7.13 2.03
N ASN A 100 2.08 6.27 2.35
CA ASN A 100 1.07 6.59 3.36
C ASN A 100 1.71 6.83 4.73
N ARG A 101 2.64 5.96 5.17
CA ARG A 101 3.32 6.06 6.47
C ARG A 101 4.16 7.33 6.60
N HIS A 102 5.04 7.61 5.63
CA HIS A 102 6.06 8.65 5.76
C HIS A 102 5.63 9.99 5.18
N ILE A 103 4.88 9.99 4.08
CA ILE A 103 4.52 11.22 3.38
C ILE A 103 3.13 11.70 3.80
N LYS A 104 2.05 10.96 3.47
CA LYS A 104 0.69 11.46 3.62
C LYS A 104 0.24 11.61 5.08
N PHE A 105 0.52 10.61 5.92
CA PHE A 105 0.07 10.60 7.32
C PHE A 105 1.19 10.89 8.33
N ASN A 106 2.30 11.46 7.84
CA ASN A 106 3.36 12.01 8.68
C ASN A 106 3.72 13.42 8.21
N LEU A 107 4.45 13.59 7.10
CA LEU A 107 4.92 14.91 6.66
C LEU A 107 3.77 15.84 6.28
N PHE A 108 2.85 15.39 5.44
CA PHE A 108 1.68 16.19 5.07
C PHE A 108 0.79 16.49 6.30
N TYR A 109 0.56 15.50 7.17
CA TYR A 109 -0.19 15.70 8.40
C TYR A 109 0.44 16.78 9.29
N LYS A 110 1.76 16.75 9.50
CA LYS A 110 2.49 17.77 10.26
C LYS A 110 2.42 19.13 9.57
N TYR A 111 2.70 19.19 8.27
CA TYR A 111 2.64 20.41 7.48
C TYR A 111 1.26 21.08 7.55
N ALA A 112 0.21 20.31 7.35
CA ALA A 112 -1.17 20.80 7.42
C ALA A 112 -1.48 21.43 8.80
N ARG A 113 -1.03 20.80 9.88
CA ARG A 113 -1.25 21.31 11.24
C ARG A 113 -0.40 22.54 11.55
N GLU A 114 0.90 22.46 11.28
CA GLU A 114 1.87 23.47 11.74
C GLU A 114 1.94 24.68 10.81
N LYS A 115 1.79 24.50 9.50
CA LYS A 115 1.92 25.58 8.51
C LYS A 115 0.56 26.11 8.02
N MET A 116 -0.43 25.22 7.84
CA MET A 116 -1.74 25.62 7.35
C MET A 116 -2.77 25.81 8.48
N GLY A 117 -2.42 25.51 9.73
CA GLY A 117 -3.28 25.67 10.91
C GLY A 117 -4.50 24.73 10.90
N ALA A 118 -4.36 23.53 10.36
CA ALA A 118 -5.43 22.55 10.29
C ALA A 118 -5.75 21.94 11.65
N ASP A 119 -7.03 21.81 11.97
CA ASP A 119 -7.50 20.99 13.10
C ASP A 119 -7.47 19.51 12.75
N ALA A 120 -7.75 19.18 11.48
CA ALA A 120 -7.74 17.84 10.92
C ALA A 120 -7.31 17.86 9.44
N ILE A 121 -6.86 16.71 8.93
CA ILE A 121 -6.68 16.49 7.51
C ILE A 121 -7.82 15.63 6.94
N ALA A 122 -7.99 15.64 5.62
CA ALA A 122 -8.88 14.72 4.93
C ALA A 122 -8.23 14.18 3.67
N THR A 123 -8.58 12.95 3.32
CA THR A 123 -8.09 12.29 2.10
C THR A 123 -9.19 11.49 1.42
N GLY A 124 -9.04 11.29 0.12
CA GLY A 124 -9.95 10.47 -0.69
C GLY A 124 -9.68 8.96 -0.58
N HIS A 125 -9.28 8.46 0.58
CA HIS A 125 -9.10 7.03 0.79
C HIS A 125 -10.43 6.34 1.14
N TYR A 126 -10.60 5.13 0.65
CA TYR A 126 -11.69 4.22 1.02
C TYR A 126 -11.32 3.50 2.30
N ALA A 127 -11.52 4.17 3.41
CA ALA A 127 -11.34 3.66 4.77
C ALA A 127 -12.32 4.38 5.69
N ARG A 128 -12.56 3.84 6.87
CA ARG A 128 -13.42 4.45 7.90
C ARG A 128 -12.69 4.50 9.23
N THR A 129 -13.21 5.29 10.13
CA THR A 129 -12.83 5.28 11.55
C THR A 129 -14.06 5.16 12.43
N ASN A 130 -13.85 4.72 13.67
CA ASN A 130 -14.92 4.73 14.67
C ASN A 130 -15.37 6.14 15.08
N PHE A 131 -14.68 7.18 14.62
CA PHE A 131 -15.07 8.58 14.89
C PHE A 131 -15.99 9.18 13.82
N GLY A 132 -16.37 8.37 12.80
CA GLY A 132 -17.21 8.81 11.70
C GLY A 132 -16.45 9.52 10.58
N PRO A 133 -17.09 9.68 9.40
CA PRO A 133 -16.43 10.20 8.19
C PRO A 133 -15.95 11.66 8.31
N PHE A 134 -16.51 12.44 9.25
CA PHE A 134 -16.13 13.83 9.51
C PHE A 134 -15.75 14.06 10.98
N LEU A 135 -15.35 13.01 11.69
CA LEU A 135 -15.01 13.01 13.12
C LEU A 135 -16.15 13.49 14.02
N GLU A 136 -17.40 13.20 13.65
CA GLU A 136 -18.61 13.60 14.42
C GLU A 136 -18.64 12.93 15.80
N GLN A 137 -18.06 11.75 15.92
CA GLN A 137 -18.00 10.94 17.14
C GLN A 137 -16.62 11.00 17.80
N TYR A 138 -15.87 12.10 17.54
CA TYR A 138 -14.53 12.26 18.11
C TYR A 138 -14.56 12.25 19.64
N ASP A 139 -13.73 11.40 20.22
CA ASP A 139 -13.44 11.33 21.63
C ASP A 139 -11.92 11.19 21.84
N ASP A 140 -11.31 12.13 22.55
CA ASP A 140 -9.88 12.15 22.82
C ASP A 140 -9.41 11.04 23.77
N ARG A 141 -10.33 10.43 24.52
CA ARG A 141 -10.07 9.33 25.45
C ARG A 141 -10.25 7.94 24.81
N ALA A 142 -11.10 7.84 23.80
CA ALA A 142 -11.36 6.59 23.13
C ALA A 142 -10.21 6.18 22.19
N PRO A 143 -9.86 4.89 22.08
CA PRO A 143 -8.91 4.43 21.07
C PRO A 143 -9.49 4.67 19.67
N ILE A 144 -8.68 5.25 18.78
CA ILE A 144 -9.03 5.37 17.36
C ILE A 144 -8.89 4.01 16.69
N ARG A 145 -9.85 3.63 15.84
CA ARG A 145 -9.79 2.39 15.06
C ARG A 145 -9.83 2.70 13.57
N LEU A 146 -8.97 2.04 12.80
CA LEU A 146 -9.01 2.05 11.33
C LEU A 146 -9.92 0.93 10.87
N LEU A 147 -11.03 1.28 10.21
CA LEU A 147 -12.05 0.33 9.77
C LEU A 147 -12.06 0.22 8.24
N ALA A 148 -12.33 -0.97 7.74
CA ALA A 148 -12.45 -1.24 6.31
C ALA A 148 -13.46 -0.31 5.64
N GLY A 149 -13.17 0.12 4.41
CA GLY A 149 -14.15 0.80 3.56
C GLY A 149 -15.32 -0.12 3.22
N VAL A 150 -16.47 0.43 2.87
CA VAL A 150 -17.64 -0.40 2.47
C VAL A 150 -17.50 -1.01 1.08
N ASP A 151 -16.58 -0.52 0.27
CA ASP A 151 -16.26 -1.10 -1.04
C ASP A 151 -15.10 -2.08 -0.89
N ASP A 152 -15.39 -3.37 -0.85
CA ASP A 152 -14.40 -4.44 -0.63
C ASP A 152 -13.26 -4.44 -1.66
N ILE A 153 -13.54 -4.00 -2.91
CA ILE A 153 -12.54 -3.94 -3.98
C ILE A 153 -11.65 -2.70 -3.82
N LYS A 154 -12.21 -1.62 -3.28
CA LYS A 154 -11.52 -0.32 -3.13
C LYS A 154 -11.04 -0.06 -1.70
N ASP A 155 -11.35 -0.93 -0.74
CA ASP A 155 -10.85 -0.80 0.64
C ASP A 155 -9.33 -0.59 0.64
N GLN A 156 -8.87 0.49 1.26
CA GLN A 156 -7.46 0.88 1.28
C GLN A 156 -6.80 0.72 2.65
N THR A 157 -7.46 0.08 3.59
CA THR A 157 -6.89 -0.16 4.93
C THR A 157 -5.59 -0.96 4.89
N PHE A 158 -5.44 -1.84 3.89
CA PHE A 158 -4.18 -2.54 3.61
C PHE A 158 -3.00 -1.55 3.48
N PHE A 159 -3.18 -0.50 2.68
CA PHE A 159 -2.13 0.50 2.44
C PHE A 159 -1.99 1.51 3.57
N LEU A 160 -2.99 1.62 4.46
CA LEU A 160 -3.01 2.49 5.63
C LEU A 160 -2.54 1.81 6.91
N SER A 161 -2.20 0.53 6.84
CA SER A 161 -1.91 -0.33 8.00
C SER A 161 -0.70 0.11 8.85
N GLN A 162 0.12 1.04 8.37
CA GLN A 162 1.28 1.55 9.09
C GLN A 162 1.20 3.04 9.47
N ILE A 163 0.04 3.66 9.38
CA ILE A 163 -0.14 5.06 9.82
C ILE A 163 -0.20 5.13 11.35
N SER A 164 0.22 6.26 11.91
CA SER A 164 0.18 6.45 13.36
C SER A 164 -1.25 6.69 13.86
N ALA A 165 -1.54 6.25 15.08
CA ALA A 165 -2.82 6.54 15.75
C ALA A 165 -3.05 8.06 15.90
N ASP A 166 -2.00 8.85 16.14
CA ASP A 166 -2.11 10.31 16.24
C ASP A 166 -2.61 10.94 14.94
N ALA A 167 -2.01 10.58 13.80
CA ALA A 167 -2.46 11.08 12.51
C ALA A 167 -3.86 10.59 12.16
N LEU A 168 -4.15 9.30 12.41
CA LEU A 168 -5.47 8.73 12.14
C LEU A 168 -6.58 9.41 12.95
N ARG A 169 -6.32 9.74 14.22
CA ARG A 169 -7.26 10.41 15.13
C ARG A 169 -7.77 11.77 14.60
N ARG A 170 -6.96 12.43 13.77
CA ARG A 170 -7.29 13.73 13.16
C ARG A 170 -7.42 13.64 11.64
N THR A 171 -7.78 12.47 11.13
CA THR A 171 -7.99 12.25 9.69
C THR A 171 -9.46 11.92 9.40
N MET A 172 -10.02 12.63 8.44
CA MET A 172 -11.35 12.38 7.90
C MET A 172 -11.27 11.57 6.61
N PHE A 173 -12.16 10.58 6.47
CA PHE A 173 -12.35 9.77 5.26
C PHE A 173 -13.80 9.89 4.78
N PRO A 174 -14.20 11.01 4.17
CA PRO A 174 -15.60 11.29 3.81
C PRO A 174 -16.23 10.25 2.90
N ILE A 175 -15.45 9.63 2.03
CA ILE A 175 -15.94 8.66 1.04
C ILE A 175 -15.81 7.20 1.50
N GLY A 176 -15.29 6.93 2.68
CA GLY A 176 -15.07 5.56 3.18
C GLY A 176 -16.34 4.73 3.35
N ALA A 177 -17.50 5.38 3.51
CA ALA A 177 -18.82 4.75 3.56
C ALA A 177 -19.53 4.69 2.20
N MET A 178 -18.83 4.91 1.10
CA MET A 178 -19.36 4.88 -0.27
C MET A 178 -18.62 3.87 -1.13
N THR A 179 -19.34 3.27 -2.07
CA THR A 179 -18.70 2.50 -3.15
C THR A 179 -18.15 3.43 -4.22
N LYS A 180 -17.16 2.98 -5.00
CA LYS A 180 -16.61 3.75 -6.12
C LYS A 180 -17.67 4.21 -7.12
N ALA A 181 -18.66 3.36 -7.38
CA ALA A 181 -19.79 3.71 -8.26
C ALA A 181 -20.62 4.86 -7.66
N GLN A 182 -20.88 4.84 -6.35
CA GLN A 182 -21.58 5.92 -5.65
C GLN A 182 -20.78 7.22 -5.70
N VAL A 183 -19.45 7.17 -5.47
CA VAL A 183 -18.57 8.35 -5.57
C VAL A 183 -18.60 8.98 -6.95
N LYS A 184 -18.51 8.17 -8.02
CA LYS A 184 -18.60 8.66 -9.40
C LYS A 184 -19.97 9.27 -9.73
N ARG A 185 -21.05 8.65 -9.29
CA ARG A 185 -22.43 9.18 -9.44
C ARG A 185 -22.58 10.50 -8.70
N TYR A 186 -22.20 10.53 -7.43
CA TYR A 186 -22.26 11.74 -6.62
C TYR A 186 -21.45 12.89 -7.24
N ALA A 187 -20.25 12.61 -7.78
CA ALA A 187 -19.45 13.61 -8.48
C ALA A 187 -20.20 14.18 -9.70
N ALA A 188 -20.87 13.34 -10.48
CA ALA A 188 -21.69 13.82 -11.61
C ALA A 188 -22.87 14.69 -11.15
N ASP A 189 -23.59 14.27 -10.13
CA ASP A 189 -24.77 14.97 -9.60
C ASP A 189 -24.44 16.35 -9.04
N VAL A 190 -23.21 16.56 -8.54
CA VAL A 190 -22.79 17.84 -7.94
C VAL A 190 -21.93 18.72 -8.88
N GLY A 191 -21.92 18.42 -10.19
CA GLY A 191 -21.21 19.24 -11.18
C GLY A 191 -19.70 18.98 -11.25
N LEU A 192 -19.21 17.84 -10.73
CA LEU A 192 -17.83 17.38 -10.84
C LEU A 192 -17.65 16.28 -11.90
N GLU A 193 -18.50 16.30 -12.93
CA GLU A 193 -18.57 15.27 -13.97
C GLU A 193 -17.24 15.06 -14.70
N ALA A 194 -16.48 16.13 -14.93
CA ALA A 194 -15.16 16.03 -15.57
C ALA A 194 -14.19 15.13 -14.79
N PHE A 195 -14.27 15.15 -13.44
CA PHE A 195 -13.48 14.27 -12.58
C PHE A 195 -14.04 12.84 -12.55
N ALA A 196 -15.36 12.68 -12.61
CA ALA A 196 -16.01 11.37 -12.65
C ALA A 196 -15.63 10.56 -13.92
N ARG A 197 -15.47 11.23 -15.05
CA ARG A 197 -15.07 10.63 -16.34
C ARG A 197 -13.58 10.39 -16.49
N LYS A 198 -12.75 10.98 -15.62
CA LYS A 198 -11.28 10.81 -15.67
C LYS A 198 -10.93 9.35 -15.45
N LYS A 199 -10.02 8.82 -16.29
CA LYS A 199 -9.47 7.47 -16.10
C LYS A 199 -8.72 7.42 -14.76
N GLU A 200 -8.97 6.37 -14.00
CA GLU A 200 -8.27 6.15 -12.73
C GLU A 200 -6.77 5.93 -12.98
N SER A 201 -5.93 6.57 -12.17
CA SER A 201 -4.52 6.29 -12.17
C SER A 201 -4.30 4.88 -11.60
N MET A 202 -3.79 3.98 -12.42
CA MET A 202 -3.49 2.61 -12.05
C MET A 202 -1.96 2.47 -12.01
N GLY A 203 -1.42 2.12 -10.85
CA GLY A 203 0.02 1.87 -10.71
C GLY A 203 0.72 2.82 -9.74
N ILE A 204 2.03 2.63 -9.61
CA ILE A 204 2.90 3.38 -8.72
C ILE A 204 3.10 4.79 -9.29
N CYS A 205 2.90 5.82 -8.47
CA CYS A 205 2.87 7.23 -8.90
C CYS A 205 4.12 7.66 -9.70
N PHE A 206 5.30 7.18 -9.30
CA PHE A 206 6.56 7.59 -9.94
C PHE A 206 6.93 6.80 -11.20
N VAL A 207 6.24 5.70 -11.49
CA VAL A 207 6.45 4.94 -12.73
C VAL A 207 5.76 5.64 -13.91
N GLY A 208 4.63 6.29 -13.66
CA GLY A 208 3.85 6.99 -14.68
C GLY A 208 3.28 6.03 -15.73
N LYS A 209 3.43 6.38 -17.01
CA LYS A 209 2.95 5.58 -18.15
C LYS A 209 3.99 4.58 -18.68
N ARG A 210 5.22 4.63 -18.18
CA ARG A 210 6.31 3.73 -18.59
C ARG A 210 6.06 2.30 -18.15
N SER A 211 6.70 1.31 -18.80
CA SER A 211 6.74 -0.02 -18.24
C SER A 211 7.56 0.00 -16.95
N PHE A 212 7.14 -0.80 -15.97
CA PHE A 212 7.90 -0.90 -14.71
C PHE A 212 9.35 -1.37 -14.95
N GLN A 213 9.56 -2.26 -15.92
CA GLN A 213 10.88 -2.81 -16.23
C GLN A 213 11.82 -1.75 -16.80
N ASP A 214 11.33 -0.89 -17.71
CA ASP A 214 12.13 0.18 -18.28
C ASP A 214 12.47 1.22 -17.19
N PHE A 215 11.48 1.60 -16.40
CA PHE A 215 11.68 2.53 -15.30
C PHE A 215 12.72 2.05 -14.28
N ILE A 216 12.61 0.82 -13.78
CA ILE A 216 13.53 0.31 -12.76
C ILE A 216 14.94 0.12 -13.29
N GLY A 217 15.09 -0.18 -14.59
CA GLY A 217 16.37 -0.33 -15.28
C GLY A 217 17.19 0.97 -15.36
N GLU A 218 16.57 2.15 -15.18
CA GLU A 218 17.29 3.42 -15.08
C GLU A 218 18.07 3.57 -13.74
N TYR A 219 17.67 2.82 -12.71
CA TYR A 219 18.21 2.95 -11.34
C TYR A 219 18.96 1.72 -10.86
N ILE A 220 18.62 0.53 -11.36
CA ILE A 220 19.24 -0.73 -10.97
C ILE A 220 19.86 -1.38 -12.19
N GLU A 221 21.17 -1.67 -12.08
CA GLU A 221 21.89 -2.35 -13.14
C GLU A 221 21.26 -3.71 -13.47
N THR A 222 20.91 -3.89 -14.73
CA THR A 222 20.32 -5.13 -15.22
C THR A 222 21.40 -6.17 -15.48
N LYS A 223 21.46 -7.20 -14.64
CA LYS A 223 22.42 -8.31 -14.77
C LYS A 223 21.69 -9.58 -15.21
N PRO A 224 21.91 -10.08 -16.44
CA PRO A 224 21.38 -11.36 -16.87
C PRO A 224 21.89 -12.49 -15.97
N GLY A 225 21.05 -13.51 -15.74
CA GLY A 225 21.37 -14.69 -14.95
C GLY A 225 20.47 -15.86 -15.32
N ASP A 226 20.61 -16.96 -14.59
CA ASP A 226 19.95 -18.21 -14.92
C ASP A 226 18.64 -18.42 -14.18
N PHE A 227 17.66 -18.99 -14.88
CA PHE A 227 16.56 -19.72 -14.25
C PHE A 227 17.01 -21.16 -14.00
N VAL A 228 16.98 -21.58 -12.76
CA VAL A 228 17.34 -22.94 -12.34
C VAL A 228 16.11 -23.65 -11.80
N ASP A 229 15.78 -24.79 -12.37
CA ASP A 229 14.73 -25.67 -11.84
C ASP A 229 15.21 -26.21 -10.48
N PHE A 230 14.43 -25.91 -9.44
CA PHE A 230 14.81 -26.22 -8.06
C PHE A 230 14.86 -27.73 -7.78
N ASP A 231 13.97 -28.53 -8.41
CA ASP A 231 13.89 -29.97 -8.18
C ASP A 231 15.01 -30.73 -8.86
N THR A 232 15.42 -30.27 -10.05
CA THR A 232 16.41 -30.98 -10.88
C THR A 232 17.80 -30.36 -10.85
N GLY A 233 17.93 -29.12 -10.38
CA GLY A 233 19.15 -28.32 -10.41
C GLY A 233 19.60 -27.91 -11.82
N LYS A 234 18.78 -28.10 -12.85
CA LYS A 234 19.10 -27.77 -14.23
C LYS A 234 18.81 -26.33 -14.57
N VAL A 235 19.66 -25.70 -15.38
CA VAL A 235 19.36 -24.42 -16.00
C VAL A 235 18.25 -24.63 -17.05
N VAL A 236 17.16 -23.91 -16.94
CA VAL A 236 15.98 -24.01 -17.81
C VAL A 236 15.71 -22.75 -18.64
N GLY A 237 16.49 -21.70 -18.43
CA GLY A 237 16.37 -20.44 -19.16
C GLY A 237 17.25 -19.35 -18.58
N MET A 238 17.15 -18.15 -19.15
CA MET A 238 17.85 -16.96 -18.68
C MET A 238 16.89 -15.82 -18.38
N HIS A 239 17.16 -15.06 -17.32
CA HIS A 239 16.45 -13.82 -16.99
C HIS A 239 17.33 -12.60 -17.29
N LYS A 240 16.68 -11.44 -17.46
CA LYS A 240 17.39 -10.18 -17.72
C LYS A 240 17.85 -9.47 -16.44
N GLY A 241 17.27 -9.79 -15.28
CA GLY A 241 17.60 -9.20 -13.98
C GLY A 241 16.65 -9.70 -12.90
N LEU A 242 17.14 -9.86 -11.65
CA LEU A 242 16.37 -10.37 -10.50
C LEU A 242 15.18 -9.46 -10.15
N HIS A 243 15.34 -8.14 -10.31
CA HIS A 243 14.34 -7.13 -9.97
C HIS A 243 13.11 -7.14 -10.88
N HIS A 244 13.19 -7.79 -12.05
CA HIS A 244 12.04 -7.96 -12.94
C HIS A 244 11.05 -9.05 -12.48
N TRP A 245 11.39 -9.79 -11.44
CA TRP A 245 10.66 -10.98 -11.03
C TRP A 245 10.18 -10.91 -9.58
N THR A 246 9.02 -11.49 -9.35
CA THR A 246 8.42 -11.60 -8.01
C THR A 246 8.12 -13.07 -7.73
N VAL A 247 8.24 -13.50 -6.48
CA VAL A 247 7.87 -14.85 -6.05
C VAL A 247 6.43 -15.17 -6.46
N GLY A 248 6.22 -16.36 -7.02
CA GLY A 248 4.93 -16.82 -7.55
C GLY A 248 4.59 -16.34 -8.97
N GLN A 249 5.41 -15.47 -9.57
CA GLN A 249 5.22 -15.00 -10.94
C GLN A 249 5.55 -16.12 -11.94
N LYS A 250 4.73 -16.25 -13.00
CA LYS A 250 5.00 -17.17 -14.10
C LYS A 250 6.26 -16.74 -14.86
N ALA A 251 7.29 -17.57 -14.88
CA ALA A 251 8.48 -17.37 -15.68
C ALA A 251 8.19 -17.67 -17.15
N LYS A 252 8.53 -16.74 -18.05
CA LYS A 252 8.31 -16.88 -19.49
C LYS A 252 9.47 -17.67 -20.12
N ILE A 253 9.55 -18.98 -19.80
CA ILE A 253 10.56 -19.90 -20.33
C ILE A 253 9.91 -20.69 -21.47
N GLY A 254 10.52 -20.64 -22.66
CA GLY A 254 10.03 -21.35 -23.84
C GLY A 254 10.39 -22.84 -23.83
N GLY A 255 9.65 -23.66 -24.57
CA GLY A 255 9.99 -25.08 -24.79
C GLY A 255 9.64 -26.03 -23.63
N CYS A 256 8.92 -25.59 -22.61
CA CYS A 256 8.58 -26.39 -21.45
C CYS A 256 7.15 -26.97 -21.56
N LEU A 257 6.95 -28.22 -21.14
CA LEU A 257 5.65 -28.89 -21.13
C LEU A 257 4.68 -28.23 -20.12
N GLN A 258 5.22 -27.77 -19.00
CA GLN A 258 4.46 -27.06 -17.97
C GLN A 258 5.10 -25.69 -17.69
N PRO A 259 4.30 -24.70 -17.29
CA PRO A 259 4.84 -23.37 -16.96
C PRO A 259 5.66 -23.42 -15.67
N TYR A 260 6.77 -22.71 -15.67
CA TYR A 260 7.57 -22.47 -14.47
C TYR A 260 7.10 -21.23 -13.71
N PHE A 261 7.26 -21.28 -12.38
CA PHE A 261 6.95 -20.17 -11.48
C PHE A 261 8.15 -19.86 -10.58
N VAL A 262 8.38 -18.59 -10.35
CA VAL A 262 9.45 -18.12 -9.46
C VAL A 262 9.20 -18.59 -8.03
N PHE A 263 10.15 -19.35 -7.48
CA PHE A 263 10.10 -19.84 -6.11
C PHE A 263 10.97 -18.98 -5.18
N GLN A 264 12.23 -18.76 -5.55
CA GLN A 264 13.20 -18.05 -4.73
C GLN A 264 14.20 -17.32 -5.61
N LYS A 265 14.79 -16.24 -5.10
CA LYS A 265 15.90 -15.52 -5.73
C LYS A 265 17.16 -15.68 -4.87
N ASP A 266 18.28 -15.95 -5.52
CA ASP A 266 19.61 -15.94 -4.93
C ASP A 266 20.38 -14.74 -5.51
N VAL A 267 20.54 -13.71 -4.69
CA VAL A 267 21.15 -12.44 -5.13
C VAL A 267 22.65 -12.60 -5.34
N ASP A 268 23.31 -13.37 -4.48
CA ASP A 268 24.76 -13.56 -4.53
C ASP A 268 25.19 -14.32 -5.79
N ARG A 269 24.40 -15.31 -6.20
CA ARG A 269 24.64 -16.11 -7.41
C ARG A 269 23.99 -15.53 -8.66
N ASN A 270 23.15 -14.51 -8.53
CA ASN A 270 22.31 -13.96 -9.59
C ASN A 270 21.45 -15.04 -10.27
N VAL A 271 20.78 -15.89 -9.47
CA VAL A 271 19.95 -17.01 -9.92
C VAL A 271 18.52 -16.84 -9.45
N ILE A 272 17.58 -17.20 -10.33
CA ILE A 272 16.18 -17.37 -9.97
C ILE A 272 15.83 -18.85 -9.96
N PHE A 273 15.55 -19.39 -8.78
CA PHE A 273 14.99 -20.73 -8.67
C PHE A 273 13.53 -20.73 -9.07
N VAL A 274 13.17 -21.66 -9.95
CA VAL A 274 11.81 -21.85 -10.45
C VAL A 274 11.35 -23.28 -10.21
N VAL A 275 10.03 -23.45 -10.12
CA VAL A 275 9.38 -24.75 -9.96
C VAL A 275 8.32 -24.94 -11.04
N SER A 276 8.13 -26.20 -11.48
CA SER A 276 7.18 -26.55 -12.55
C SER A 276 5.76 -26.72 -11.99
N GLY A 277 4.78 -26.05 -12.61
CA GLY A 277 3.39 -26.11 -12.23
C GLY A 277 2.96 -25.03 -11.21
N THR A 278 1.71 -24.54 -11.35
CA THR A 278 1.17 -23.48 -10.50
C THR A 278 0.94 -23.93 -9.05
N ASP A 279 0.65 -25.23 -8.86
CA ASP A 279 0.28 -25.81 -7.57
C ASP A 279 1.46 -26.53 -6.91
N HIS A 280 2.68 -26.19 -7.35
CA HIS A 280 3.87 -26.81 -6.79
C HIS A 280 3.96 -26.58 -5.27
N PRO A 281 4.19 -27.64 -4.46
CA PRO A 281 4.14 -27.55 -2.99
C PRO A 281 5.09 -26.52 -2.38
N LEU A 282 6.26 -26.28 -2.99
CA LEU A 282 7.22 -25.26 -2.53
C LEU A 282 6.68 -23.82 -2.61
N LEU A 283 5.67 -23.57 -3.42
CA LEU A 283 5.02 -22.26 -3.50
C LEU A 283 4.01 -22.02 -2.38
N VAL A 284 3.67 -23.03 -1.59
CA VAL A 284 2.58 -23.00 -0.61
C VAL A 284 3.12 -23.15 0.81
N THR A 285 2.71 -22.25 1.70
CA THR A 285 3.08 -22.27 3.13
C THR A 285 1.92 -21.83 4.00
N ASP A 286 1.90 -22.35 5.22
CA ASP A 286 0.98 -21.92 6.28
C ASP A 286 1.69 -21.13 7.39
N MET A 287 2.98 -20.81 7.19
CA MET A 287 3.77 -20.07 8.16
C MET A 287 4.49 -18.89 7.47
N VAL A 288 4.53 -17.75 8.14
CA VAL A 288 5.20 -16.54 7.65
C VAL A 288 6.07 -15.94 8.76
N TYR A 289 7.31 -15.60 8.43
CA TYR A 289 8.19 -14.85 9.31
C TYR A 289 8.06 -13.37 9.01
N VAL A 290 7.74 -12.57 10.03
CA VAL A 290 7.56 -11.12 9.93
C VAL A 290 8.41 -10.38 10.93
N GLU A 291 8.73 -9.12 10.61
CA GLU A 291 9.53 -8.25 11.46
C GLU A 291 8.95 -6.83 11.56
N ASN A 292 9.40 -6.10 12.58
CA ASN A 292 9.10 -4.68 12.78
C ASN A 292 7.60 -4.38 12.69
N PRO A 293 6.76 -5.00 13.54
CA PRO A 293 5.34 -4.73 13.56
C PRO A 293 5.06 -3.27 13.94
N VAL A 294 4.16 -2.65 13.19
CA VAL A 294 3.63 -1.32 13.49
C VAL A 294 2.14 -1.47 13.78
N TRP A 295 1.75 -1.04 14.99
CA TRP A 295 0.39 -1.12 15.47
C TRP A 295 -0.24 0.27 15.52
N ILE A 296 -1.44 0.42 14.98
CA ILE A 296 -2.29 1.62 15.20
C ILE A 296 -2.72 1.65 16.66
N ASN A 297 -3.28 0.53 17.14
CA ASN A 297 -3.44 0.23 18.55
C ASN A 297 -2.82 -1.15 18.79
N LYS A 298 -2.02 -1.27 19.85
CA LYS A 298 -1.46 -2.58 20.20
C LYS A 298 -2.61 -3.52 20.60
N PRO A 299 -2.81 -4.63 19.88
CA PRO A 299 -3.90 -5.53 20.18
C PRO A 299 -3.69 -6.25 21.52
N GLU A 300 -4.79 -6.52 22.21
CA GLU A 300 -4.78 -7.37 23.40
C GLU A 300 -4.48 -8.82 23.00
N ARG A 301 -3.66 -9.48 23.78
CA ARG A 301 -3.30 -10.88 23.59
C ARG A 301 -4.16 -11.78 24.48
N LEU A 302 -4.31 -13.01 24.02
CA LEU A 302 -4.86 -14.07 24.85
C LEU A 302 -3.88 -14.43 25.99
N SER A 303 -4.37 -15.11 27.01
CA SER A 303 -3.58 -15.54 28.17
C SER A 303 -2.42 -16.48 27.81
N ASP A 304 -2.49 -17.15 26.66
CA ASP A 304 -1.44 -18.02 26.10
C ASP A 304 -0.33 -17.25 25.33
N GLY A 305 -0.41 -15.91 25.28
CA GLY A 305 0.53 -15.06 24.55
C GLY A 305 0.29 -15.01 23.02
N VAL A 306 -0.71 -15.72 22.52
CA VAL A 306 -1.07 -15.79 21.11
C VAL A 306 -2.12 -14.74 20.79
N LEU A 307 -1.96 -14.04 19.68
CA LEU A 307 -2.99 -13.16 19.13
C LEU A 307 -3.67 -13.85 17.93
N ARG A 308 -4.96 -14.16 18.07
CA ARG A 308 -5.77 -14.71 16.96
C ARG A 308 -6.43 -13.58 16.20
N CYS A 309 -6.26 -13.58 14.88
CA CYS A 309 -6.75 -12.51 14.01
C CYS A 309 -6.93 -12.98 12.56
N LEU A 310 -7.21 -12.04 11.67
CA LEU A 310 -7.26 -12.26 10.24
C LEU A 310 -6.00 -11.67 9.60
N PHE A 311 -5.55 -12.28 8.52
CA PHE A 311 -4.32 -11.94 7.79
C PHE A 311 -4.59 -11.72 6.31
N ARG A 312 -3.89 -10.76 5.73
CA ARG A 312 -3.81 -10.53 4.27
C ARG A 312 -2.43 -9.96 3.93
N PHE A 313 -1.83 -10.42 2.83
CA PHE A 313 -0.54 -9.91 2.33
C PHE A 313 -0.61 -9.31 0.92
N GLN A 314 -1.77 -9.37 0.30
CA GLN A 314 -2.08 -8.73 -0.99
C GLN A 314 -3.47 -8.10 -0.88
N HIS A 315 -3.60 -6.86 -1.32
CA HIS A 315 -4.83 -6.06 -1.19
C HIS A 315 -6.08 -6.77 -1.71
N THR A 316 -5.99 -7.46 -2.85
CA THR A 316 -7.14 -8.13 -3.51
C THR A 316 -7.43 -9.54 -3.04
N LYS A 317 -6.60 -10.09 -2.13
CA LYS A 317 -6.81 -11.45 -1.60
C LYS A 317 -7.77 -11.44 -0.41
N PRO A 318 -8.53 -12.53 -0.22
CA PRO A 318 -9.39 -12.66 0.95
C PRO A 318 -8.57 -12.65 2.25
N LEU A 319 -9.23 -12.30 3.32
CA LEU A 319 -8.71 -12.44 4.68
C LEU A 319 -8.72 -13.90 5.08
N VAL A 320 -7.65 -14.39 5.72
CA VAL A 320 -7.55 -15.74 6.27
C VAL A 320 -7.28 -15.69 7.77
N HIS A 321 -7.78 -16.66 8.52
CA HIS A 321 -7.51 -16.76 9.95
C HIS A 321 -6.05 -17.08 10.21
N CYS A 322 -5.49 -16.48 11.25
CA CYS A 322 -4.12 -16.73 11.69
C CYS A 322 -3.92 -16.56 13.18
N SER A 323 -2.78 -17.08 13.64
CA SER A 323 -2.26 -16.88 14.99
C SER A 323 -0.90 -16.18 14.92
N LEU A 324 -0.75 -15.08 15.65
CA LEU A 324 0.51 -14.35 15.78
C LEU A 324 1.21 -14.79 17.07
N ILE A 325 2.48 -15.15 16.93
CA ILE A 325 3.34 -15.61 18.03
C ILE A 325 4.61 -14.78 18.02
N GLU A 326 4.95 -14.11 19.11
CA GLU A 326 6.22 -13.40 19.23
C GLU A 326 7.38 -14.40 19.30
N SER A 327 8.44 -14.10 18.55
CA SER A 327 9.65 -14.91 18.48
C SER A 327 10.89 -14.22 19.07
N SER A 328 10.73 -12.96 19.51
CA SER A 328 11.77 -12.18 20.16
C SER A 328 11.21 -11.46 21.38
N GLU A 329 12.03 -11.29 22.44
CA GLU A 329 11.65 -10.64 23.69
C GLU A 329 11.21 -9.19 23.51
N ASP A 330 11.82 -8.49 22.53
CA ASP A 330 11.49 -7.10 22.18
C ASP A 330 10.25 -6.96 21.30
N GLY A 331 9.65 -8.08 20.87
CA GLY A 331 8.48 -8.10 19.98
C GLY A 331 8.76 -7.64 18.54
N SER A 332 10.05 -7.50 18.16
CA SER A 332 10.44 -7.05 16.82
C SER A 332 10.27 -8.12 15.75
N ARG A 333 10.19 -9.40 16.14
CA ARG A 333 10.01 -10.55 15.24
C ARG A 333 8.84 -11.40 15.69
N MET A 334 8.09 -11.90 14.71
CA MET A 334 6.90 -12.70 14.95
C MET A 334 6.78 -13.83 13.92
N PHE A 335 6.12 -14.89 14.33
CA PHE A 335 5.59 -15.93 13.44
C PHE A 335 4.11 -15.69 13.23
N VAL A 336 3.69 -15.84 11.98
CA VAL A 336 2.28 -15.89 11.62
C VAL A 336 1.97 -17.31 11.18
N LYS A 337 1.18 -18.04 11.95
CA LYS A 337 0.65 -19.34 11.58
C LYS A 337 -0.73 -19.14 10.97
N LEU A 338 -0.89 -19.54 9.72
CA LEU A 338 -2.13 -19.45 8.96
C LEU A 338 -2.96 -20.73 9.19
N ASP A 339 -4.28 -20.58 9.29
CA ASP A 339 -5.18 -21.74 9.39
C ASP A 339 -5.32 -22.41 8.01
N GLU A 340 -5.23 -21.61 6.93
CA GLU A 340 -5.23 -22.09 5.55
C GLU A 340 -3.92 -21.72 4.86
N PRO A 341 -3.28 -22.67 4.16
CA PRO A 341 -2.05 -22.42 3.45
C PRO A 341 -2.25 -21.43 2.29
N LEU A 342 -1.29 -20.52 2.11
CA LEU A 342 -1.32 -19.54 1.06
C LEU A 342 -0.15 -19.72 0.08
N ARG A 343 -0.44 -19.41 -1.18
CA ARG A 343 0.54 -19.49 -2.26
C ARG A 343 1.32 -18.20 -2.42
N ALA A 344 2.63 -18.32 -2.64
CA ALA A 344 3.52 -17.25 -3.06
C ALA A 344 3.61 -16.07 -2.08
N ILE A 345 3.69 -16.38 -0.78
CA ILE A 345 4.01 -15.36 0.23
C ILE A 345 5.31 -14.67 -0.17
N THR A 346 5.25 -13.36 -0.36
CA THR A 346 6.31 -12.60 -1.01
C THR A 346 7.12 -11.79 0.00
N PRO A 347 8.43 -12.04 0.15
CA PRO A 347 9.33 -11.22 0.97
C PRO A 347 9.33 -9.75 0.53
N GLY A 348 9.33 -8.84 1.52
CA GLY A 348 9.27 -7.39 1.30
C GLY A 348 7.87 -6.82 1.25
N GLN A 349 6.84 -7.64 1.06
CA GLN A 349 5.44 -7.25 1.24
C GLN A 349 5.09 -7.18 2.73
N TYR A 350 3.86 -6.78 3.04
CA TYR A 350 3.38 -6.63 4.40
C TYR A 350 2.30 -7.65 4.75
N ALA A 351 2.45 -8.23 5.92
CA ALA A 351 1.43 -8.99 6.61
C ALA A 351 0.53 -8.00 7.33
N VAL A 352 -0.68 -7.79 6.85
CA VAL A 352 -1.65 -6.85 7.44
C VAL A 352 -2.67 -7.63 8.26
N PHE A 353 -2.94 -7.15 9.47
CA PHE A 353 -3.71 -7.86 10.49
C PHE A 353 -5.03 -7.16 10.77
N TYR A 354 -6.09 -7.97 10.86
CA TYR A 354 -7.45 -7.49 11.05
C TYR A 354 -8.17 -8.29 12.14
N LYS A 355 -9.15 -7.64 12.75
CA LYS A 355 -10.19 -8.28 13.55
C LYS A 355 -11.51 -7.70 13.10
N ASP A 356 -12.37 -8.56 12.55
CA ASP A 356 -13.59 -8.13 11.88
C ASP A 356 -13.28 -7.07 10.80
N GLU A 357 -13.84 -5.87 10.89
CA GLU A 357 -13.58 -4.74 9.99
C GLU A 357 -12.37 -3.89 10.41
N GLU A 358 -11.77 -4.11 11.58
CA GLU A 358 -10.68 -3.30 12.10
C GLU A 358 -9.32 -3.78 11.60
N CYS A 359 -8.58 -2.91 10.90
CA CYS A 359 -7.16 -3.07 10.63
C CYS A 359 -6.37 -2.48 11.81
N PHE A 360 -5.66 -3.31 12.56
CA PHE A 360 -4.90 -2.80 13.71
C PHE A 360 -3.40 -2.67 13.47
N GLY A 361 -2.90 -3.06 12.31
CA GLY A 361 -1.51 -2.82 11.95
C GLY A 361 -0.97 -3.83 10.96
N SER A 362 0.34 -3.78 10.76
CA SER A 362 1.05 -4.70 9.87
C SER A 362 2.51 -4.89 10.27
N ALA A 363 3.11 -5.96 9.76
CA ALA A 363 4.52 -6.25 9.89
C ALA A 363 5.12 -6.60 8.53
N ARG A 364 6.42 -6.35 8.34
CA ARG A 364 7.09 -6.67 7.08
C ARG A 364 7.34 -8.17 6.98
N ILE A 365 7.05 -8.76 5.84
CA ILE A 365 7.33 -10.16 5.54
C ILE A 365 8.82 -10.31 5.23
N VAL A 366 9.51 -11.12 6.04
CA VAL A 366 10.92 -11.47 5.86
C VAL A 366 11.04 -12.62 4.88
N LYS A 367 10.30 -13.70 5.14
CA LYS A 367 10.29 -14.91 4.32
C LYS A 367 9.05 -15.77 4.62
N PRO A 368 8.63 -16.61 3.65
CA PRO A 368 7.71 -17.71 3.95
C PRO A 368 8.37 -18.70 4.92
N GLY A 369 7.57 -19.41 5.68
CA GLY A 369 8.02 -20.57 6.46
C GLY A 369 8.30 -21.78 5.57
N PRO A 370 8.63 -22.93 6.18
CA PRO A 370 8.81 -24.19 5.45
C PRO A 370 7.57 -24.50 4.62
N SER A 371 7.78 -25.09 3.45
CA SER A 371 6.68 -25.65 2.67
C SER A 371 5.99 -26.77 3.47
N ILE A 372 4.69 -26.93 3.29
CA ILE A 372 3.86 -27.95 3.95
C ILE A 372 4.45 -29.36 3.76
N VAL A 373 5.10 -29.61 2.61
CA VAL A 373 5.72 -30.91 2.31
C VAL A 373 6.93 -31.22 3.20
N TYR A 374 7.67 -30.19 3.65
CA TYR A 374 8.81 -30.41 4.55
C TYR A 374 8.42 -30.65 6.02
N CYS A 375 7.20 -30.26 6.40
CA CYS A 375 6.68 -30.49 7.76
C CYS A 375 6.08 -31.89 7.92
N GLN A 376 5.88 -32.66 6.85
CA GLN A 376 5.32 -34.03 6.85
C GLN A 376 6.39 -35.12 6.73
N ARG A 377 7.67 -34.78 6.64
CA ARG A 377 8.83 -35.65 6.69
C ARG A 377 9.63 -35.42 7.98
#